data_a8d51523bb606525b40f18e23dd9e171
#
_entry.id   a8d51523bb606525b40f18e23dd9e171
#
_cell.length_a   1.000
_cell.length_b   1.000
_cell.length_c   1.000
_cell.angle_alpha   90.00
_cell.angle_beta   90.00
_cell.angle_gamma   90.00
#
_symmetry.space_group_name_H-M   'P 1'
#
loop_
_entity.id
_entity.type
_entity.pdbx_description
1 polymer ?
#
loop_
_entity_poly.entity_id
_entity_poly.type
_entity_poly.pdbx_seq_one_letter_code
_entity_poly.pdbx_strand_id
1 'polypeptide(L)'
;MTTARNVVLVHGGFVDGSGWQGVYHLLRQDGFNVSVVQNPTLSLEGDAEATRQVLQRQDGPTVLVGHSYGGVVISEAGTHPAVSALVYIAAFAPDKGESVNTLIADPAPGAPVPPILPPQDGFLFLDRDKFPASFAGDLPLEEAQFMADSQVPWGVGALSGAVSEPAWRSKASWYLVATDDRMIPPPAQRAMAERAGATVAEAPGSHSIYLSQPQAVATLIKEAAAGTPG
;
A
#
# COMPACT_ATOMS: atom_id res chain seq x y z
N MET A 1 -10.03 -9.82 24.83
CA MET A 1 -9.52 -9.54 23.46
C MET A 1 -8.69 -8.27 23.55
N THR A 2 -7.41 -8.34 23.32
CA THR A 2 -6.53 -7.15 23.29
C THR A 2 -6.65 -6.52 21.91
N THR A 3 -7.37 -5.40 21.82
CA THR A 3 -7.46 -4.59 20.60
C THR A 3 -6.05 -4.13 20.18
N ALA A 4 -5.69 -4.26 18.92
CA ALA A 4 -4.42 -3.76 18.44
C ALA A 4 -4.33 -2.23 18.63
N ARG A 5 -3.21 -1.76 19.18
CA ARG A 5 -2.95 -0.35 19.43
C ARG A 5 -1.81 0.20 18.58
N ASN A 6 -1.06 -0.68 17.96
CA ASN A 6 0.05 -0.32 17.08
C ASN A 6 -0.38 -0.38 15.62
N VAL A 7 0.02 0.61 14.84
CA VAL A 7 -0.18 0.69 13.40
C VAL A 7 1.15 0.98 12.73
N VAL A 8 1.50 0.19 11.72
CA VAL A 8 2.69 0.40 10.90
C VAL A 8 2.24 0.68 9.47
N LEU A 9 2.61 1.84 8.94
CA LEU A 9 2.21 2.34 7.62
C LEU A 9 3.37 2.19 6.64
N VAL A 10 3.10 1.54 5.49
CA VAL A 10 4.08 1.21 4.44
C VAL A 10 3.66 1.88 3.13
N HIS A 11 4.51 2.75 2.59
CA HIS A 11 4.24 3.48 1.35
C HIS A 11 4.48 2.64 0.09
N GLY A 12 3.98 3.12 -1.04
CA GLY A 12 4.12 2.51 -2.35
C GLY A 12 5.39 2.91 -3.11
N GLY A 13 5.48 2.52 -4.37
CA GLY A 13 6.49 3.01 -5.31
C GLY A 13 6.25 4.47 -5.70
N PHE A 14 7.29 5.16 -6.16
CA PHE A 14 7.29 6.57 -6.61
C PHE A 14 7.03 7.62 -5.53
N VAL A 15 6.69 7.23 -4.33
CA VAL A 15 6.36 8.11 -3.19
C VAL A 15 7.13 7.65 -1.94
N ASP A 16 7.07 8.45 -0.89
CA ASP A 16 7.66 8.14 0.41
C ASP A 16 6.61 8.12 1.54
N GLY A 17 7.07 7.93 2.76
CA GLY A 17 6.19 7.85 3.92
C GLY A 17 5.53 9.17 4.34
N SER A 18 5.92 10.31 3.79
CA SER A 18 5.36 11.62 4.16
C SER A 18 3.88 11.74 3.79
N GLY A 19 3.45 11.06 2.72
CA GLY A 19 2.06 11.04 2.30
C GLY A 19 1.08 10.46 3.35
N TRP A 20 1.57 9.69 4.30
CA TRP A 20 0.75 9.15 5.39
C TRP A 20 0.37 10.17 6.46
N GLN A 21 0.84 11.44 6.40
CA GLN A 21 0.69 12.42 7.46
C GLN A 21 -0.78 12.63 7.89
N GLY A 22 -1.72 12.70 6.96
CA GLY A 22 -3.14 12.86 7.26
C GLY A 22 -3.71 11.69 8.07
N VAL A 23 -3.46 10.47 7.61
CA VAL A 23 -3.87 9.23 8.30
C VAL A 23 -3.18 9.10 9.66
N TYR A 24 -1.88 9.42 9.73
CA TYR A 24 -1.11 9.42 10.97
C TYR A 24 -1.75 10.32 12.03
N HIS A 25 -2.10 11.55 11.71
CA HIS A 25 -2.71 12.46 12.69
C HIS A 25 -4.05 11.97 13.21
N LEU A 26 -4.91 11.42 12.33
CA LEU A 26 -6.20 10.85 12.72
C LEU A 26 -6.06 9.68 13.70
N LEU A 27 -5.16 8.74 13.37
CA LEU A 27 -4.91 7.58 14.23
C LEU A 27 -4.28 7.98 15.58
N ARG A 28 -3.34 8.96 15.57
CA ARG A 28 -2.75 9.49 16.81
C ARG A 28 -3.77 10.17 17.72
N GLN A 29 -4.71 10.92 17.15
CA GLN A 29 -5.81 11.52 17.91
C GLN A 29 -6.72 10.46 18.58
N ASP A 30 -6.87 9.29 17.93
CA ASP A 30 -7.64 8.17 18.47
C ASP A 30 -6.81 7.25 19.40
N GLY A 31 -5.59 7.66 19.77
CA GLY A 31 -4.75 7.00 20.77
C GLY A 31 -3.95 5.79 20.25
N PHE A 32 -3.78 5.65 18.94
CA PHE A 32 -2.91 4.63 18.36
C PHE A 32 -1.42 5.02 18.43
N ASN A 33 -0.56 4.03 18.59
CA ASN A 33 0.88 4.15 18.35
C ASN A 33 1.12 3.92 16.85
N VAL A 34 1.60 4.95 16.15
CA VAL A 34 1.77 4.88 14.69
C VAL A 34 3.24 5.02 14.34
N SER A 35 3.72 4.09 13.54
CA SER A 35 5.06 4.13 12.91
C SER A 35 4.91 4.16 11.40
N VAL A 36 5.76 4.92 10.72
CA VAL A 36 5.82 5.00 9.26
C VAL A 36 7.13 4.39 8.80
N VAL A 37 7.07 3.41 7.92
CA VAL A 37 8.24 2.81 7.30
C VAL A 37 8.71 3.69 6.15
N GLN A 38 10.02 3.93 6.07
CA GLN A 38 10.66 4.53 4.90
C GLN A 38 11.30 3.40 4.09
N ASN A 39 10.57 2.89 3.12
CA ASN A 39 11.04 1.81 2.27
C ASN A 39 12.18 2.32 1.38
N PRO A 40 13.30 1.59 1.23
CA PRO A 40 14.34 1.94 0.26
C PRO A 40 13.85 1.92 -1.19
N THR A 41 12.78 1.17 -1.50
CA THR A 41 12.20 0.99 -2.84
C THR A 41 13.16 0.43 -3.90
N LEU A 42 14.19 -0.28 -3.46
CA LEU A 42 15.21 -0.89 -4.34
C LEU A 42 14.89 -2.35 -4.67
N SER A 43 14.45 -3.11 -3.67
CA SER A 43 14.09 -4.53 -3.81
C SER A 43 13.03 -4.90 -2.78
N LEU A 44 12.20 -5.91 -3.08
CA LEU A 44 11.21 -6.42 -2.12
C LEU A 44 11.88 -6.93 -0.83
N GLU A 45 13.01 -7.60 -0.94
CA GLU A 45 13.75 -8.10 0.24
C GLU A 45 14.17 -6.96 1.17
N GLY A 46 14.76 -5.89 0.62
CA GLY A 46 15.19 -4.73 1.41
C GLY A 46 14.01 -3.98 2.04
N ASP A 47 12.92 -3.81 1.31
CA ASP A 47 11.71 -3.13 1.78
C ASP A 47 10.98 -3.93 2.86
N ALA A 48 10.89 -5.26 2.69
CA ALA A 48 10.34 -6.16 3.70
C ALA A 48 11.21 -6.18 4.96
N GLU A 49 12.54 -6.15 4.83
CA GLU A 49 13.45 -6.10 5.97
C GLU A 49 13.32 -4.76 6.72
N ALA A 50 13.26 -3.63 6.02
CA ALA A 50 13.00 -2.32 6.65
C ALA A 50 11.68 -2.33 7.42
N THR A 51 10.65 -2.96 6.87
CA THR A 51 9.35 -3.14 7.54
C THR A 51 9.46 -4.02 8.78
N ARG A 52 10.16 -5.17 8.71
CA ARG A 52 10.38 -6.07 9.85
C ARG A 52 11.13 -5.38 10.98
N GLN A 53 12.12 -4.53 10.70
CA GLN A 53 12.84 -3.75 11.70
C GLN A 53 11.92 -2.78 12.47
N VAL A 54 10.93 -2.19 11.81
CA VAL A 54 9.92 -1.37 12.48
C VAL A 54 8.98 -2.24 13.32
N LEU A 55 8.56 -3.40 12.79
CA LEU A 55 7.69 -4.35 13.50
C LEU A 55 8.34 -4.91 14.76
N GLN A 56 9.65 -5.18 14.76
CA GLN A 56 10.39 -5.66 15.92
C GLN A 56 10.37 -4.68 17.12
N ARG A 57 10.10 -3.40 16.87
CA ARG A 57 10.03 -2.35 17.89
C ARG A 57 8.63 -2.14 18.46
N GLN A 58 7.63 -2.88 17.95
CA GLN A 58 6.25 -2.78 18.44
C GLN A 58 6.06 -3.67 19.68
N ASP A 59 5.41 -3.13 20.71
CA ASP A 59 5.07 -3.88 21.92
C ASP A 59 3.61 -4.35 21.87
N GLY A 60 3.34 -5.41 21.14
CA GLY A 60 2.01 -6.02 21.06
C GLY A 60 1.39 -6.07 19.67
N PRO A 61 0.10 -6.41 19.59
CA PRO A 61 -0.58 -6.61 18.32
C PRO A 61 -0.54 -5.37 17.45
N THR A 62 -0.19 -5.55 16.18
CA THR A 62 0.06 -4.48 15.22
C THR A 62 -0.78 -4.68 13.96
N VAL A 63 -1.46 -3.63 13.52
CA VAL A 63 -2.06 -3.55 12.19
C VAL A 63 -0.98 -3.08 11.21
N LEU A 64 -0.71 -3.88 10.20
CA LEU A 64 0.25 -3.56 9.15
C LEU A 64 -0.49 -3.09 7.90
N VAL A 65 -0.22 -1.86 7.46
CA VAL A 65 -0.96 -1.17 6.39
C VAL A 65 -0.04 -0.93 5.21
N GLY A 66 -0.47 -1.28 4.00
CA GLY A 66 0.28 -1.06 2.77
C GLY A 66 -0.52 -0.34 1.70
N HIS A 67 0.07 0.70 1.10
CA HIS A 67 -0.47 1.38 -0.07
C HIS A 67 0.25 0.93 -1.34
N SER A 68 -0.49 0.67 -2.42
CA SER A 68 0.10 0.36 -3.73
C SER A 68 1.11 -0.82 -3.67
N TYR A 69 2.35 -0.61 -4.11
CA TYR A 69 3.46 -1.56 -3.92
C TYR A 69 3.70 -1.92 -2.45
N GLY A 70 3.39 -1.03 -1.51
CA GLY A 70 3.43 -1.34 -0.09
C GLY A 70 2.58 -2.57 0.29
N GLY A 71 1.56 -2.89 -0.50
CA GLY A 71 0.78 -4.13 -0.35
C GLY A 71 1.61 -5.40 -0.62
N VAL A 72 2.54 -5.35 -1.57
CA VAL A 72 3.51 -6.45 -1.81
C VAL A 72 4.43 -6.60 -0.60
N VAL A 73 4.93 -5.47 -0.10
CA VAL A 73 5.82 -5.44 1.07
C VAL A 73 5.14 -6.01 2.31
N ILE A 74 3.87 -5.62 2.58
CA ILE A 74 3.15 -6.16 3.74
C ILE A 74 2.74 -7.62 3.55
N SER A 75 2.53 -8.07 2.32
CA SER A 75 2.30 -9.49 2.03
C SER A 75 3.52 -10.33 2.37
N GLU A 76 4.75 -9.83 2.12
CA GLU A 76 5.99 -10.53 2.43
C GLU A 76 6.40 -10.38 3.91
N ALA A 77 6.29 -9.18 4.49
CA ALA A 77 6.72 -8.91 5.87
C ALA A 77 5.67 -9.31 6.92
N GLY A 78 4.42 -9.45 6.53
CA GLY A 78 3.26 -9.58 7.45
C GLY A 78 3.16 -10.93 8.16
N THR A 79 3.97 -11.93 7.81
CA THR A 79 4.11 -13.18 8.57
C THR A 79 4.77 -12.96 9.94
N HIS A 80 5.34 -11.78 10.19
CA HIS A 80 5.96 -11.41 11.47
C HIS A 80 4.97 -11.59 12.65
N PRO A 81 5.39 -12.16 13.79
CA PRO A 81 4.50 -12.49 14.91
C PRO A 81 3.78 -11.29 15.54
N ALA A 82 4.35 -10.08 15.47
CA ALA A 82 3.68 -8.87 15.95
C ALA A 82 2.46 -8.47 15.11
N VAL A 83 2.37 -8.92 13.84
CA VAL A 83 1.26 -8.57 12.93
C VAL A 83 0.02 -9.38 13.29
N SER A 84 -1.06 -8.68 13.63
CA SER A 84 -2.37 -9.25 13.92
C SER A 84 -3.38 -9.09 12.79
N ALA A 85 -3.20 -8.06 11.95
CA ALA A 85 -4.06 -7.78 10.79
C ALA A 85 -3.29 -7.07 9.68
N LEU A 86 -3.78 -7.22 8.45
CA LEU A 86 -3.29 -6.54 7.26
C LEU A 86 -4.36 -5.59 6.71
N VAL A 87 -3.94 -4.41 6.26
CA VAL A 87 -4.83 -3.46 5.57
C VAL A 87 -4.18 -3.02 4.26
N TYR A 88 -4.87 -3.29 3.17
CA TYR A 88 -4.48 -2.93 1.81
C TYR A 88 -5.22 -1.67 1.37
N ILE A 89 -4.51 -0.64 0.97
CA ILE A 89 -5.09 0.64 0.53
C ILE A 89 -4.74 0.84 -0.94
N ALA A 90 -5.70 0.70 -1.86
CA ALA A 90 -5.46 0.78 -3.30
C ALA A 90 -4.17 0.03 -3.70
N ALA A 91 -4.02 -1.23 -3.28
CA ALA A 91 -2.74 -1.91 -3.21
C ALA A 91 -2.71 -3.24 -3.97
N PHE A 92 -1.51 -3.69 -4.31
CA PHE A 92 -1.30 -5.07 -4.75
C PHE A 92 -1.40 -6.04 -3.57
N ALA A 93 -2.08 -7.17 -3.77
CA ALA A 93 -2.14 -8.27 -2.81
C ALA A 93 -1.72 -9.58 -3.52
N PRO A 94 -0.42 -9.75 -3.78
CA PRO A 94 0.13 -10.88 -4.53
C PRO A 94 -0.04 -12.19 -3.79
N ASP A 95 -0.16 -13.26 -4.56
CA ASP A 95 -0.02 -14.63 -4.07
C ASP A 95 1.46 -15.10 -4.15
N LYS A 96 1.73 -16.28 -3.65
CA LYS A 96 3.06 -16.89 -3.69
C LYS A 96 3.62 -16.96 -5.11
N GLY A 97 4.81 -16.42 -5.31
CA GLY A 97 5.50 -16.36 -6.59
C GLY A 97 5.07 -15.19 -7.49
N GLU A 98 4.05 -14.42 -7.09
CA GLU A 98 3.64 -13.21 -7.81
C GLU A 98 4.46 -11.98 -7.37
N SER A 99 4.60 -11.05 -8.30
CA SER A 99 5.21 -9.73 -8.11
C SER A 99 4.31 -8.67 -8.74
N VAL A 100 4.62 -7.38 -8.55
CA VAL A 100 3.91 -6.33 -9.30
C VAL A 100 4.01 -6.59 -10.80
N ASN A 101 5.22 -6.92 -11.28
CA ASN A 101 5.47 -7.17 -12.71
C ASN A 101 4.57 -8.29 -13.27
N THR A 102 4.35 -9.37 -12.54
CA THR A 102 3.47 -10.45 -12.99
C THR A 102 2.00 -10.06 -12.94
N LEU A 103 1.58 -9.26 -11.95
CA LEU A 103 0.18 -8.84 -11.78
C LEU A 103 -0.26 -7.81 -12.84
N ILE A 104 0.67 -7.04 -13.41
CA ILE A 104 0.37 -6.03 -14.44
C ILE A 104 0.67 -6.51 -15.86
N ALA A 105 1.16 -7.75 -16.03
CA ALA A 105 1.63 -8.25 -17.33
C ALA A 105 0.50 -8.46 -18.36
N ASP A 106 -0.71 -8.75 -17.90
CA ASP A 106 -1.88 -9.01 -18.78
C ASP A 106 -3.07 -8.15 -18.33
N PRO A 107 -3.06 -6.85 -18.66
CA PRO A 107 -4.13 -5.94 -18.27
C PRO A 107 -5.42 -6.28 -19.01
N ALA A 108 -6.57 -6.14 -18.33
CA ALA A 108 -7.87 -6.31 -18.96
C ALA A 108 -8.05 -5.34 -20.14
N PRO A 109 -8.72 -5.75 -21.24
CA PRO A 109 -8.95 -4.88 -22.37
C PRO A 109 -9.59 -3.55 -21.97
N GLY A 110 -8.99 -2.43 -22.38
CA GLY A 110 -9.46 -1.08 -22.05
C GLY A 110 -9.14 -0.58 -20.64
N ALA A 111 -8.44 -1.36 -19.84
CA ALA A 111 -7.97 -0.89 -18.54
C ALA A 111 -6.95 0.26 -18.69
N PRO A 112 -6.97 1.26 -17.79
CA PRO A 112 -5.93 2.27 -17.78
C PRO A 112 -4.56 1.64 -17.57
N VAL A 113 -3.57 2.15 -18.31
CA VAL A 113 -2.17 1.72 -18.23
C VAL A 113 -1.40 2.79 -17.48
N PRO A 114 -0.74 2.45 -16.35
CA PRO A 114 0.11 3.39 -15.64
C PRO A 114 1.19 3.98 -16.55
N PRO A 115 1.45 5.29 -16.51
CA PRO A 115 2.43 5.94 -17.38
C PRO A 115 3.87 5.73 -16.90
N ILE A 116 4.25 4.47 -16.67
CA ILE A 116 5.60 4.11 -16.26
C ILE A 116 6.54 4.27 -17.44
N LEU A 117 7.60 5.05 -17.25
CA LEU A 117 8.65 5.24 -18.25
C LEU A 117 9.54 3.98 -18.35
N PRO A 118 10.18 3.74 -19.50
CA PRO A 118 11.19 2.69 -19.61
C PRO A 118 12.25 2.83 -18.49
N PRO A 119 12.72 1.72 -17.92
CA PRO A 119 13.70 1.76 -16.84
C PRO A 119 14.99 2.44 -17.28
N GLN A 120 15.54 3.30 -16.42
CA GLN A 120 16.82 3.95 -16.58
C GLN A 120 17.71 3.62 -15.39
N ASP A 121 18.90 3.10 -15.63
CA ASP A 121 19.88 2.71 -14.59
C ASP A 121 19.31 1.81 -13.48
N GLY A 122 18.32 0.96 -13.82
CA GLY A 122 17.68 0.04 -12.88
C GLY A 122 16.53 0.66 -12.09
N PHE A 123 16.10 1.90 -12.41
CA PHE A 123 15.00 2.59 -11.77
C PHE A 123 13.88 2.94 -12.72
N LEU A 124 12.68 3.05 -12.15
CA LEU A 124 11.44 3.41 -12.80
C LEU A 124 10.94 4.75 -12.27
N PHE A 125 10.31 5.51 -13.16
CA PHE A 125 9.59 6.73 -12.86
C PHE A 125 8.28 6.76 -13.64
N LEU A 126 7.32 7.52 -13.15
CA LEU A 126 6.15 7.89 -13.93
C LEU A 126 6.43 9.13 -14.79
N ASP A 127 5.84 9.18 -15.95
CA ASP A 127 5.80 10.38 -16.81
C ASP A 127 5.20 11.55 -15.99
N ARG A 128 5.96 12.62 -15.79
CA ARG A 128 5.59 13.75 -14.93
C ARG A 128 4.32 14.45 -15.39
N ASP A 129 4.14 14.59 -16.72
CA ASP A 129 2.98 15.28 -17.28
C ASP A 129 1.70 14.48 -17.10
N LYS A 130 1.81 13.15 -17.01
CA LYS A 130 0.70 12.21 -16.84
C LYS A 130 0.46 11.83 -15.39
N PHE A 131 1.42 12.06 -14.50
CA PHE A 131 1.34 11.70 -13.08
C PHE A 131 0.09 12.26 -12.41
N PRO A 132 -0.24 13.58 -12.52
CA PRO A 132 -1.42 14.14 -11.88
C PRO A 132 -2.70 13.38 -12.23
N ALA A 133 -2.94 13.15 -13.50
CA ALA A 133 -4.16 12.49 -13.96
C ALA A 133 -4.23 10.99 -13.61
N SER A 134 -3.07 10.33 -13.46
CA SER A 134 -3.00 8.88 -13.26
C SER A 134 -2.90 8.49 -11.80
N PHE A 135 -2.08 9.21 -11.02
CA PHE A 135 -1.76 8.88 -9.63
C PHE A 135 -2.59 9.69 -8.62
N ALA A 136 -2.85 10.97 -8.91
CA ALA A 136 -3.36 11.96 -7.96
C ALA A 136 -4.51 12.81 -8.55
N GLY A 137 -5.41 12.17 -9.33
CA GLY A 137 -6.43 12.88 -10.11
C GLY A 137 -7.53 13.56 -9.30
N ASP A 138 -7.62 13.29 -8.02
CA ASP A 138 -8.57 13.87 -7.06
C ASP A 138 -7.93 14.85 -6.08
N LEU A 139 -6.61 15.13 -6.22
CA LEU A 139 -5.91 16.16 -5.46
C LEU A 139 -5.88 17.49 -6.22
N PRO A 140 -5.66 18.61 -5.51
CA PRO A 140 -5.35 19.87 -6.16
C PRO A 140 -4.16 19.74 -7.12
N LEU A 141 -4.25 20.37 -8.32
CA LEU A 141 -3.24 20.20 -9.37
C LEU A 141 -1.83 20.57 -8.88
N GLU A 142 -1.68 21.61 -8.07
CA GLU A 142 -0.39 22.04 -7.50
C GLU A 142 0.23 20.95 -6.64
N GLU A 143 -0.57 20.27 -5.81
CA GLU A 143 -0.12 19.16 -4.97
C GLU A 143 0.26 17.95 -5.81
N ALA A 144 -0.56 17.60 -6.80
CA ALA A 144 -0.26 16.50 -7.73
C ALA A 144 1.00 16.76 -8.57
N GLN A 145 1.26 18.02 -8.97
CA GLN A 145 2.50 18.40 -9.66
C GLN A 145 3.72 18.31 -8.72
N PHE A 146 3.60 18.77 -7.47
CA PHE A 146 4.66 18.60 -6.48
C PHE A 146 5.02 17.12 -6.29
N MET A 147 4.01 16.22 -6.19
CA MET A 147 4.24 14.79 -6.11
C MET A 147 4.95 14.25 -7.36
N ALA A 148 4.56 14.73 -8.56
CA ALA A 148 5.20 14.34 -9.82
C ALA A 148 6.69 14.76 -9.89
N ASP A 149 7.03 15.90 -9.30
CA ASP A 149 8.40 16.44 -9.30
C ASP A 149 9.27 15.85 -8.17
N SER A 150 8.64 15.35 -7.11
CA SER A 150 9.30 14.75 -5.94
C SER A 150 9.27 13.21 -5.92
N GLN A 151 9.07 12.56 -7.07
CA GLN A 151 9.04 11.10 -7.14
C GLN A 151 10.30 10.46 -6.54
N VAL A 152 10.07 9.40 -5.75
CA VAL A 152 11.15 8.51 -5.32
C VAL A 152 11.44 7.49 -6.43
N PRO A 153 12.72 7.29 -6.82
CA PRO A 153 13.09 6.25 -7.78
C PRO A 153 12.61 4.87 -7.31
N TRP A 154 11.90 4.14 -8.16
CA TRP A 154 11.44 2.79 -7.84
C TRP A 154 12.26 1.74 -8.55
N GLY A 155 12.94 0.87 -7.80
CA GLY A 155 13.84 -0.14 -8.34
C GLY A 155 13.12 -1.23 -9.13
N VAL A 156 13.69 -1.63 -10.27
CA VAL A 156 13.23 -2.78 -11.04
C VAL A 156 13.23 -4.05 -10.18
N GLY A 157 14.16 -4.16 -9.21
CA GLY A 157 14.20 -5.25 -8.23
C GLY A 157 12.98 -5.26 -7.31
N ALA A 158 12.44 -4.09 -6.96
CA ALA A 158 11.20 -3.98 -6.18
C ALA A 158 9.96 -4.35 -7.02
N LEU A 159 9.90 -3.89 -8.29
CA LEU A 159 8.82 -4.25 -9.22
C LEU A 159 8.73 -5.77 -9.44
N SER A 160 9.86 -6.44 -9.60
CA SER A 160 9.96 -7.87 -9.99
C SER A 160 10.11 -8.82 -8.80
N GLY A 161 10.27 -8.32 -7.58
CA GLY A 161 10.39 -9.14 -6.38
C GLY A 161 9.12 -9.96 -6.15
N ALA A 162 9.27 -11.29 -6.14
CA ALA A 162 8.16 -12.22 -5.95
C ALA A 162 7.96 -12.54 -4.47
N VAL A 163 6.69 -12.54 -4.03
CA VAL A 163 6.32 -12.89 -2.64
C VAL A 163 6.58 -14.38 -2.38
N SER A 164 7.25 -14.68 -1.29
CA SER A 164 7.61 -16.04 -0.91
C SER A 164 6.48 -16.76 -0.17
N GLU A 165 5.87 -16.08 0.80
CA GLU A 165 4.75 -16.58 1.61
C GLU A 165 3.78 -15.43 1.93
N PRO A 166 2.65 -15.33 1.20
CA PRO A 166 1.75 -14.21 1.36
C PRO A 166 1.03 -14.25 2.71
N ALA A 167 1.25 -13.23 3.53
CA ALA A 167 0.77 -13.15 4.90
C ALA A 167 -0.77 -13.17 5.01
N TRP A 168 -1.49 -12.71 3.97
CA TRP A 168 -2.95 -12.74 3.93
C TRP A 168 -3.54 -14.17 3.96
N ARG A 169 -2.74 -15.19 3.68
CA ARG A 169 -3.17 -16.60 3.82
C ARG A 169 -3.34 -17.03 5.29
N SER A 170 -2.72 -16.32 6.22
CA SER A 170 -2.73 -16.66 7.65
C SER A 170 -3.19 -15.50 8.56
N LYS A 171 -3.33 -14.30 8.02
CA LYS A 171 -3.74 -13.09 8.75
C LYS A 171 -5.06 -12.56 8.24
N ALA A 172 -5.93 -12.11 9.14
CA ALA A 172 -7.13 -11.39 8.77
C ALA A 172 -6.76 -10.12 7.98
N SER A 173 -7.48 -9.85 6.90
CA SER A 173 -7.14 -8.80 5.95
C SER A 173 -8.33 -7.90 5.66
N TRP A 174 -8.07 -6.62 5.48
CA TRP A 174 -8.99 -5.58 5.04
C TRP A 174 -8.46 -4.90 3.79
N TYR A 175 -9.35 -4.43 2.95
CA TYR A 175 -8.97 -3.81 1.69
C TYR A 175 -9.85 -2.58 1.40
N LEU A 176 -9.23 -1.43 1.13
CA LEU A 176 -9.91 -0.24 0.61
C LEU A 176 -9.68 -0.14 -0.89
N VAL A 177 -10.76 -0.28 -1.67
CA VAL A 177 -10.76 -0.06 -3.12
C VAL A 177 -10.96 1.42 -3.41
N ALA A 178 -10.04 2.02 -4.14
CA ALA A 178 -10.17 3.37 -4.68
C ALA A 178 -10.91 3.30 -6.04
N THR A 179 -12.14 3.85 -6.11
CA THR A 179 -13.01 3.61 -7.27
C THR A 179 -12.62 4.36 -8.54
N ASP A 180 -11.75 5.36 -8.43
CA ASP A 180 -11.26 6.17 -9.56
C ASP A 180 -9.76 5.97 -9.82
N ASP A 181 -9.18 4.90 -9.27
CA ASP A 181 -7.76 4.56 -9.42
C ASP A 181 -7.41 4.20 -10.87
N ARG A 182 -6.41 4.89 -11.42
CA ARG A 182 -5.88 4.67 -12.77
C ARG A 182 -4.49 4.02 -12.79
N MET A 183 -3.92 3.74 -11.61
CA MET A 183 -2.67 3.00 -11.47
C MET A 183 -2.92 1.51 -11.27
N ILE A 184 -3.84 1.16 -10.36
CA ILE A 184 -4.33 -0.21 -10.17
C ILE A 184 -5.84 -0.18 -10.43
N PRO A 185 -6.32 -0.62 -11.59
CA PRO A 185 -7.73 -0.53 -11.93
C PRO A 185 -8.64 -1.17 -10.86
N PRO A 186 -9.77 -0.53 -10.47
CA PRO A 186 -10.66 -1.04 -9.43
C PRO A 186 -11.10 -2.51 -9.60
N PRO A 187 -11.35 -3.02 -10.81
CA PRO A 187 -11.63 -4.45 -10.99
C PRO A 187 -10.48 -5.36 -10.55
N ALA A 188 -9.22 -4.95 -10.80
CA ALA A 188 -8.05 -5.71 -10.35
C ALA A 188 -7.89 -5.65 -8.81
N GLN A 189 -8.17 -4.50 -8.21
CA GLN A 189 -8.17 -4.35 -6.74
C GLN A 189 -9.21 -5.29 -6.11
N ARG A 190 -10.46 -5.32 -6.64
CA ARG A 190 -11.53 -6.21 -6.15
C ARG A 190 -11.15 -7.67 -6.28
N ALA A 191 -10.58 -8.08 -7.41
CA ALA A 191 -10.16 -9.48 -7.63
C ALA A 191 -9.07 -9.91 -6.63
N MET A 192 -8.08 -9.04 -6.36
CA MET A 192 -7.05 -9.32 -5.36
C MET A 192 -7.62 -9.36 -3.94
N ALA A 193 -8.54 -8.45 -3.61
CA ALA A 193 -9.20 -8.41 -2.30
C ALA A 193 -10.05 -9.66 -2.05
N GLU A 194 -10.82 -10.10 -3.05
CA GLU A 194 -11.63 -11.33 -3.00
C GLU A 194 -10.74 -12.55 -2.81
N ARG A 195 -9.66 -12.67 -3.59
CA ARG A 195 -8.68 -13.77 -3.48
C ARG A 195 -8.04 -13.82 -2.10
N ALA A 196 -7.74 -12.68 -1.52
CA ALA A 196 -7.16 -12.58 -0.18
C ALA A 196 -8.20 -12.83 0.94
N GLY A 197 -9.48 -13.01 0.62
CA GLY A 197 -10.54 -13.14 1.62
C GLY A 197 -10.70 -11.91 2.50
N ALA A 198 -10.35 -10.73 1.99
CA ALA A 198 -10.34 -9.50 2.75
C ALA A 198 -11.75 -8.95 2.99
N THR A 199 -11.95 -8.28 4.14
CA THR A 199 -13.11 -7.41 4.34
C THR A 199 -12.93 -6.16 3.49
N VAL A 200 -13.85 -5.94 2.52
CA VAL A 200 -13.72 -4.89 1.51
C VAL A 200 -14.56 -3.67 1.87
N ALA A 201 -13.95 -2.49 1.79
CA ALA A 201 -14.61 -1.21 1.71
C ALA A 201 -14.23 -0.51 0.40
N GLU A 202 -15.08 0.38 -0.10
CA GLU A 202 -14.82 1.18 -1.29
C GLU A 202 -15.05 2.65 -1.00
N ALA A 203 -14.23 3.51 -1.58
CA ALA A 203 -14.42 4.95 -1.51
C ALA A 203 -14.03 5.63 -2.84
N PRO A 204 -14.69 6.74 -3.20
CA PRO A 204 -14.28 7.54 -4.34
C PRO A 204 -12.91 8.15 -4.06
N GLY A 205 -12.01 8.01 -5.02
CA GLY A 205 -10.65 8.53 -4.91
C GLY A 205 -9.73 7.95 -5.96
N SER A 206 -8.66 8.68 -6.26
CA SER A 206 -7.58 8.24 -7.14
C SER A 206 -6.64 7.25 -6.43
N HIS A 207 -5.50 6.94 -7.07
CA HIS A 207 -4.47 6.13 -6.43
C HIS A 207 -3.92 6.75 -5.13
N SER A 208 -4.01 8.09 -5.00
CA SER A 208 -3.61 8.85 -3.80
C SER A 208 -4.71 8.91 -2.73
N ILE A 209 -5.63 7.95 -2.66
CA ILE A 209 -6.78 7.95 -1.74
C ILE A 209 -6.39 8.18 -0.26
N TYR A 210 -5.20 7.79 0.16
CA TYR A 210 -4.70 8.01 1.52
C TYR A 210 -4.40 9.48 1.83
N LEU A 211 -4.25 10.32 0.78
CA LEU A 211 -4.14 11.77 0.88
C LEU A 211 -5.51 12.45 0.79
N SER A 212 -6.32 12.06 -0.21
CA SER A 212 -7.62 12.71 -0.48
C SER A 212 -8.72 12.26 0.48
N GLN A 213 -8.68 11.01 0.98
CA GLN A 213 -9.68 10.42 1.85
C GLN A 213 -9.05 9.81 3.13
N PRO A 214 -8.22 10.56 3.89
CA PRO A 214 -7.51 10.00 5.04
C PRO A 214 -8.45 9.47 6.12
N GLN A 215 -9.68 10.02 6.21
CA GLN A 215 -10.69 9.58 7.17
C GLN A 215 -11.22 8.17 6.82
N ALA A 216 -11.48 7.88 5.54
CA ALA A 216 -11.92 6.55 5.09
C ALA A 216 -10.83 5.50 5.39
N VAL A 217 -9.56 5.84 5.11
CA VAL A 217 -8.41 4.99 5.41
C VAL A 217 -8.27 4.73 6.92
N ALA A 218 -8.31 5.79 7.74
CA ALA A 218 -8.21 5.66 9.19
C ALA A 218 -9.36 4.84 9.78
N THR A 219 -10.57 4.98 9.23
CA THR A 219 -11.74 4.19 9.67
C THR A 219 -11.52 2.70 9.42
N LEU A 220 -11.09 2.30 8.22
CA LEU A 220 -10.82 0.90 7.90
C LEU A 220 -9.69 0.31 8.78
N ILE A 221 -8.63 1.09 9.05
CA ILE A 221 -7.55 0.67 9.95
C ILE A 221 -8.08 0.42 11.37
N LYS A 222 -8.98 1.28 11.87
CA LYS A 222 -9.60 1.11 13.19
C LYS A 222 -10.51 -0.12 13.25
N GLU A 223 -11.25 -0.40 12.19
CA GLU A 223 -12.05 -1.63 12.05
C GLU A 223 -11.16 -2.88 12.09
N ALA A 224 -10.04 -2.86 11.36
CA ALA A 224 -9.07 -3.93 11.40
C ALA A 224 -8.48 -4.13 12.80
N ALA A 225 -8.15 -3.05 13.50
CA ALA A 225 -7.64 -3.09 14.87
C ALA A 225 -8.65 -3.68 15.87
N ALA A 226 -9.94 -3.41 15.67
CA ALA A 226 -11.03 -3.93 16.51
C ALA A 226 -11.39 -5.38 16.17
N GLY A 227 -11.25 -5.80 14.92
CA GLY A 227 -11.59 -7.13 14.42
C GLY A 227 -10.50 -8.19 14.63
N THR A 228 -9.35 -7.82 15.20
CA THR A 228 -8.27 -8.79 15.47
C THR A 228 -8.65 -9.74 16.59
N PRO A 229 -8.63 -11.08 16.35
CA PRO A 229 -8.72 -12.04 17.46
C PRO A 229 -7.56 -11.82 18.42
N GLY A 230 -7.83 -11.74 19.70
CA GLY A 230 -6.82 -11.67 20.74
C GLY A 230 -6.10 -13.00 20.97
#